data_e1a73c943051ba10a02f5b5f0a513ad3
#
_entry.id   e1a73c943051ba10a02f5b5f0a513ad3
#
_cell.length_a   1.000
_cell.length_b   1.000
_cell.length_c   1.000
_cell.angle_alpha   90.00
_cell.angle_beta   90.00
_cell.angle_gamma   90.00
#
_symmetry.space_group_name_H-M   'P 1'
#
loop_
_entity.id
_entity.type
_entity.pdbx_description
1 polymer ?
#
loop_
_entity_poly.entity_id
_entity_poly.type
_entity_poly.pdbx_seq_one_letter_code
_entity_poly.pdbx_strand_id
1 'polypeptide(L)'
;GDFLYRWGNPQNYDRGNNSNHILGYQHGINWIPEGYPGEGNFILFNNGANEAIEFVPPVDEDGFYFIEDGQPFGPESTTWDSPYYSTQMQGGAFRLPNGNTLITDCDSGDIDEVTENGTVVWDYSHPGNNANIARSQKYSIDYFDQINDGVLGDINGDDIINILDIVSLINLVLSNQYESTADINDDGILNILDIVSLVNIILNN
;
A
#
# COMPACT_ATOMS: atom_id res chain seq x y z
N GLY A 1 27.71 1.09 3.41
CA GLY A 1 27.19 0.10 2.49
C GLY A 1 26.88 0.71 1.14
N ASP A 2 27.03 -0.09 0.09
CA ASP A 2 26.67 0.34 -1.26
C ASP A 2 25.15 0.19 -1.48
N PHE A 3 24.63 0.88 -2.49
CA PHE A 3 23.27 0.69 -2.94
C PHE A 3 23.17 -0.64 -3.68
N LEU A 4 22.16 -1.41 -3.39
CA LEU A 4 21.89 -2.69 -4.07
C LEU A 4 21.41 -2.47 -5.50
N TYR A 5 20.64 -1.40 -5.72
CA TYR A 5 20.03 -1.06 -6.99
C TYR A 5 19.92 0.45 -7.17
N ARG A 6 20.16 0.92 -8.40
CA ARG A 6 19.97 2.32 -8.81
C ARG A 6 19.39 2.35 -10.21
N TRP A 7 18.29 3.08 -10.40
CA TRP A 7 17.66 3.21 -11.69
C TRP A 7 17.26 4.66 -11.98
N GLY A 8 17.12 5.01 -13.24
CA GLY A 8 16.61 6.30 -13.68
C GLY A 8 17.68 7.26 -14.21
N ASN A 9 18.76 7.53 -13.47
CA ASN A 9 19.89 8.32 -13.94
C ASN A 9 21.21 7.59 -13.67
N PRO A 10 21.73 6.81 -14.63
CA PRO A 10 22.94 6.02 -14.43
C PRO A 10 24.22 6.86 -14.33
N GLN A 11 24.23 8.10 -14.78
CA GLN A 11 25.39 8.98 -14.63
C GLN A 11 25.71 9.29 -13.15
N ASN A 12 24.73 9.11 -12.24
CA ASN A 12 24.95 9.26 -10.78
C ASN A 12 25.86 8.18 -10.18
N TYR A 13 26.18 7.14 -10.94
CA TYR A 13 27.12 6.08 -10.54
C TYR A 13 28.08 5.70 -11.67
N ASP A 14 28.45 6.69 -12.49
CA ASP A 14 29.46 6.61 -13.54
C ASP A 14 29.16 5.55 -14.63
N ARG A 15 27.88 5.35 -14.97
CA ARG A 15 27.42 4.43 -16.00
C ARG A 15 26.56 5.14 -17.03
N GLY A 16 26.46 4.55 -18.23
CA GLY A 16 25.57 5.04 -19.28
C GLY A 16 25.84 6.48 -19.72
N ASN A 17 24.82 7.10 -20.27
CA ASN A 17 24.84 8.48 -20.78
C ASN A 17 23.43 9.12 -20.68
N ASN A 18 23.25 10.31 -21.22
CA ASN A 18 21.97 11.04 -21.16
C ASN A 18 20.79 10.29 -21.77
N SER A 19 21.02 9.40 -22.74
CA SER A 19 19.91 8.62 -23.35
C SER A 19 19.37 7.53 -22.41
N ASN A 20 20.12 7.19 -21.37
CA ASN A 20 19.71 6.22 -20.34
C ASN A 20 19.02 6.92 -19.15
N HIS A 21 18.87 8.25 -19.18
CA HIS A 21 18.22 9.00 -18.12
C HIS A 21 16.69 8.95 -18.32
N ILE A 22 16.01 8.14 -17.50
CA ILE A 22 14.57 7.87 -17.61
C ILE A 22 13.78 8.75 -16.64
N LEU A 23 14.25 8.89 -15.39
CA LEU A 23 13.49 9.56 -14.32
C LEU A 23 13.85 11.04 -14.18
N GLY A 24 12.84 11.90 -14.07
CA GLY A 24 12.99 13.31 -13.72
C GLY A 24 12.03 13.70 -12.59
N TYR A 25 12.57 14.12 -11.43
CA TYR A 25 11.75 14.62 -10.30
C TYR A 25 10.67 13.64 -9.84
N GLN A 26 10.96 12.34 -9.83
CA GLN A 26 10.01 11.27 -9.50
C GLN A 26 9.52 11.34 -8.05
N HIS A 27 8.27 10.94 -7.85
CA HIS A 27 7.63 10.86 -6.55
C HIS A 27 6.86 9.56 -6.35
N GLY A 28 6.62 9.21 -5.09
CA GLY A 28 5.69 8.16 -4.71
C GLY A 28 6.07 6.74 -5.11
N ILE A 29 7.39 6.44 -5.26
CA ILE A 29 7.82 5.08 -5.58
C ILE A 29 7.34 4.09 -4.51
N ASN A 30 6.78 2.99 -4.98
CA ASN A 30 6.35 1.90 -4.11
C ASN A 30 6.41 0.55 -4.86
N TRP A 31 6.43 -0.53 -4.10
CA TRP A 31 6.24 -1.88 -4.61
C TRP A 31 4.77 -2.13 -4.91
N ILE A 32 4.50 -2.85 -5.99
CA ILE A 32 3.16 -3.42 -6.20
C ILE A 32 3.02 -4.61 -5.25
N PRO A 33 1.98 -4.60 -4.38
CA PRO A 33 1.84 -5.62 -3.34
C PRO A 33 1.62 -7.02 -3.88
N GLU A 34 1.90 -8.03 -3.03
CA GLU A 34 1.57 -9.43 -3.27
C GLU A 34 0.07 -9.60 -3.56
N GLY A 35 -0.26 -10.43 -4.54
CA GLY A 35 -1.63 -10.69 -4.99
C GLY A 35 -2.21 -9.64 -5.94
N TYR A 36 -1.49 -8.55 -6.24
CA TYR A 36 -1.94 -7.52 -7.18
C TYR A 36 -1.32 -7.74 -8.56
N PRO A 37 -2.01 -7.40 -9.66
CA PRO A 37 -1.42 -7.43 -11.00
C PRO A 37 -0.16 -6.57 -11.09
N GLY A 38 0.97 -7.19 -11.49
CA GLY A 38 2.28 -6.57 -11.47
C GLY A 38 3.03 -6.73 -10.13
N GLU A 39 2.58 -7.65 -9.26
CA GLU A 39 3.26 -7.97 -7.99
C GLU A 39 4.78 -8.01 -8.11
N GLY A 40 5.47 -7.36 -7.17
CA GLY A 40 6.93 -7.28 -7.14
C GLY A 40 7.56 -6.27 -8.11
N ASN A 41 6.78 -5.61 -8.96
CA ASN A 41 7.24 -4.48 -9.77
C ASN A 41 7.27 -3.19 -8.95
N PHE A 42 8.04 -2.23 -9.39
CA PHE A 42 7.95 -0.86 -8.91
C PHE A 42 6.94 -0.06 -9.72
N ILE A 43 6.19 0.80 -9.02
CA ILE A 43 5.35 1.82 -9.64
C ILE A 43 5.65 3.17 -8.99
N LEU A 44 5.62 4.24 -9.78
CA LEU A 44 5.90 5.61 -9.33
C LEU A 44 5.30 6.65 -10.26
N PHE A 45 5.28 7.91 -9.84
CA PHE A 45 4.98 9.05 -10.70
C PHE A 45 6.28 9.73 -11.14
N ASN A 46 6.52 9.82 -12.47
CA ASN A 46 7.67 10.45 -13.10
C ASN A 46 7.30 11.87 -13.57
N ASN A 47 7.52 12.88 -12.74
CA ASN A 47 7.16 14.26 -13.06
C ASN A 47 7.90 14.83 -14.27
N GLY A 48 9.09 14.31 -14.59
CA GLY A 48 9.85 14.72 -15.78
C GLY A 48 9.18 14.31 -17.10
N ALA A 49 8.39 13.23 -17.09
CA ALA A 49 7.60 12.77 -18.23
C ALA A 49 6.09 13.07 -18.06
N ASN A 50 5.67 13.53 -16.88
CA ASN A 50 4.27 13.77 -16.53
C ASN A 50 3.37 12.54 -16.64
N GLU A 51 3.84 11.41 -16.15
CA GLU A 51 3.15 10.13 -16.22
C GLU A 51 3.49 9.23 -15.03
N ALA A 52 2.58 8.34 -14.67
CA ALA A 52 2.88 7.21 -13.81
C ALA A 52 3.50 6.09 -14.63
N ILE A 53 4.50 5.43 -14.08
CA ILE A 53 5.21 4.34 -14.76
C ILE A 53 5.35 3.13 -13.87
N GLU A 54 5.34 1.95 -14.48
CA GLU A 54 5.66 0.68 -13.84
C GLU A 54 6.88 0.05 -14.50
N PHE A 55 7.73 -0.61 -13.74
CA PHE A 55 8.85 -1.36 -14.28
C PHE A 55 9.20 -2.58 -13.41
N VAL A 56 9.76 -3.59 -14.07
CA VAL A 56 10.25 -4.82 -13.43
C VAL A 56 11.70 -4.60 -12.99
N PRO A 57 12.03 -4.69 -11.69
CA PRO A 57 13.43 -4.63 -11.25
C PRO A 57 14.20 -5.85 -11.76
N PRO A 58 15.50 -5.70 -12.12
CA PRO A 58 16.33 -6.80 -12.63
C PRO A 58 16.83 -7.67 -11.47
N VAL A 59 15.93 -8.43 -10.86
CA VAL A 59 16.23 -9.34 -9.73
C VAL A 59 16.39 -10.76 -10.26
N ASP A 60 17.47 -11.45 -9.87
CA ASP A 60 17.70 -12.85 -10.20
C ASP A 60 16.95 -13.81 -9.24
N GLU A 61 17.09 -15.11 -9.47
CA GLU A 61 16.42 -16.17 -8.69
C GLU A 61 16.87 -16.20 -7.20
N ASP A 62 18.04 -15.63 -6.89
CA ASP A 62 18.60 -15.52 -5.55
C ASP A 62 18.24 -14.19 -4.85
N GLY A 63 17.50 -13.31 -5.54
CA GLY A 63 17.07 -12.00 -5.01
C GLY A 63 18.10 -10.89 -5.15
N PHE A 64 19.15 -11.06 -5.98
CA PHE A 64 20.15 -10.04 -6.25
C PHE A 64 19.79 -9.21 -7.49
N TYR A 65 20.09 -7.92 -7.43
CA TYR A 65 19.91 -7.04 -8.58
C TYR A 65 21.06 -7.23 -9.58
N PHE A 66 20.69 -7.64 -10.79
CA PHE A 66 21.66 -7.89 -11.84
C PHE A 66 22.10 -6.60 -12.52
N ILE A 67 23.41 -6.49 -12.79
CA ILE A 67 24.02 -5.44 -13.60
C ILE A 67 25.10 -6.04 -14.49
N GLU A 68 25.06 -5.76 -15.80
CA GLU A 68 26.13 -6.13 -16.71
C GLU A 68 27.36 -5.24 -16.52
N ASP A 69 28.57 -5.80 -16.73
CA ASP A 69 29.81 -5.02 -16.60
C ASP A 69 29.83 -3.86 -17.62
N GLY A 70 30.09 -2.66 -17.10
CA GLY A 70 30.13 -1.44 -17.90
C GLY A 70 28.75 -0.86 -18.27
N GLN A 71 27.64 -1.57 -18.05
CA GLN A 71 26.30 -1.11 -18.37
C GLN A 71 25.60 -0.45 -17.16
N PRO A 72 24.56 0.39 -17.37
CA PRO A 72 23.68 0.81 -16.29
C PRO A 72 22.79 -0.35 -15.81
N PHE A 73 22.22 -0.21 -14.63
CA PHE A 73 21.14 -1.11 -14.21
C PHE A 73 19.94 -1.01 -15.15
N GLY A 74 19.40 -2.17 -15.51
CA GLY A 74 18.09 -2.28 -16.16
C GLY A 74 16.90 -1.98 -15.23
N PRO A 75 15.67 -2.04 -15.75
CA PRO A 75 15.35 -2.29 -17.15
C PRO A 75 15.63 -1.08 -18.07
N GLU A 76 15.75 -1.31 -19.38
CA GLU A 76 15.92 -0.24 -20.38
C GLU A 76 14.60 0.51 -20.66
N SER A 77 13.46 -0.08 -20.32
CA SER A 77 12.13 0.47 -20.57
C SER A 77 11.16 0.11 -19.45
N THR A 78 10.11 0.88 -19.33
CA THR A 78 8.94 0.61 -18.49
C THR A 78 8.13 -0.56 -19.03
N THR A 79 7.31 -1.19 -18.18
CA THR A 79 6.32 -2.21 -18.56
C THR A 79 4.95 -1.61 -18.80
N TRP A 80 4.67 -0.47 -18.17
CA TRP A 80 3.43 0.28 -18.31
C TRP A 80 3.67 1.75 -18.06
N ASP A 81 2.99 2.58 -18.83
CA ASP A 81 2.98 4.03 -18.71
C ASP A 81 1.52 4.52 -18.73
N SER A 82 1.20 5.47 -17.86
CA SER A 82 -0.14 6.07 -17.80
C SER A 82 -0.36 7.09 -18.93
N PRO A 83 -1.61 7.56 -19.14
CA PRO A 83 -1.84 8.81 -19.83
C PRO A 83 -1.07 9.98 -19.18
N TYR A 84 -0.94 11.07 -19.93
CA TYR A 84 -0.29 12.28 -19.49
C TYR A 84 -1.10 13.00 -18.39
N TYR A 85 -0.39 13.45 -17.35
CA TYR A 85 -0.87 14.30 -16.25
C TYR A 85 -0.01 15.56 -16.15
N SER A 86 -0.59 16.72 -15.88
CA SER A 86 0.17 17.96 -15.91
C SER A 86 0.77 18.36 -14.55
N THR A 87 1.10 17.40 -13.70
CA THR A 87 1.68 17.66 -12.38
C THR A 87 3.21 17.74 -12.43
N GLN A 88 3.77 18.84 -11.92
CA GLN A 88 5.21 19.08 -11.87
C GLN A 88 5.83 18.78 -10.50
N MET A 89 5.01 18.71 -9.46
CA MET A 89 5.44 18.45 -8.08
C MET A 89 4.60 17.33 -7.47
N GLN A 90 5.28 16.43 -6.74
CA GLN A 90 4.63 15.33 -6.04
C GLN A 90 3.80 14.43 -6.98
N GLY A 91 2.64 14.00 -6.54
CA GLY A 91 1.87 12.98 -7.25
C GLY A 91 2.16 11.58 -6.74
N GLY A 92 1.42 10.61 -7.22
CA GLY A 92 1.60 9.22 -6.84
C GLY A 92 0.83 8.28 -7.74
N ALA A 93 1.27 7.03 -7.75
CA ALA A 93 0.59 5.96 -8.46
C ALA A 93 0.55 4.72 -7.59
N PHE A 94 -0.61 4.08 -7.48
CA PHE A 94 -0.80 2.86 -6.70
C PHE A 94 -1.61 1.86 -7.50
N ARG A 95 -1.05 0.65 -7.70
CA ARG A 95 -1.78 -0.46 -8.29
C ARG A 95 -2.89 -0.90 -7.35
N LEU A 96 -4.07 -1.17 -7.89
CA LEU A 96 -5.22 -1.67 -7.16
C LEU A 96 -5.42 -3.17 -7.38
N PRO A 97 -6.14 -3.87 -6.48
CA PRO A 97 -6.37 -5.32 -6.60
C PRO A 97 -7.07 -5.74 -7.91
N ASN A 98 -7.88 -4.84 -8.50
CA ASN A 98 -8.59 -5.07 -9.77
C ASN A 98 -7.71 -4.85 -11.01
N GLY A 99 -6.42 -4.50 -10.84
CA GLY A 99 -5.49 -4.22 -11.92
C GLY A 99 -5.48 -2.77 -12.41
N ASN A 100 -6.42 -1.94 -11.97
CA ASN A 100 -6.40 -0.51 -12.26
C ASN A 100 -5.30 0.19 -11.46
N THR A 101 -4.97 1.41 -11.84
CA THR A 101 -4.01 2.25 -11.11
C THR A 101 -4.69 3.50 -10.60
N LEU A 102 -4.55 3.79 -9.32
CA LEU A 102 -4.95 5.08 -8.73
C LEU A 102 -3.81 6.07 -8.95
N ILE A 103 -4.09 7.17 -9.64
CA ILE A 103 -3.12 8.23 -9.95
C ILE A 103 -3.57 9.51 -9.27
N THR A 104 -2.62 10.21 -8.65
CA THR A 104 -2.85 11.53 -8.07
C THR A 104 -2.13 12.57 -8.91
N ASP A 105 -2.88 13.50 -9.53
CA ASP A 105 -2.35 14.73 -10.10
C ASP A 105 -2.32 15.81 -9.02
N CYS A 106 -1.12 16.06 -8.48
CA CYS A 106 -0.97 16.95 -7.32
C CYS A 106 -1.38 18.38 -7.66
N ASP A 107 -0.96 18.90 -8.80
CA ASP A 107 -1.10 20.32 -9.11
C ASP A 107 -2.55 20.69 -9.48
N SER A 108 -3.32 19.77 -10.04
CA SER A 108 -4.75 19.95 -10.30
C SER A 108 -5.62 19.64 -9.09
N GLY A 109 -5.14 18.81 -8.18
CA GLY A 109 -5.92 18.26 -7.08
C GLY A 109 -6.90 17.17 -7.54
N ASP A 110 -6.54 16.45 -8.61
CA ASP A 110 -7.33 15.39 -9.19
C ASP A 110 -6.78 14.01 -8.78
N ILE A 111 -7.68 13.05 -8.65
CA ILE A 111 -7.36 11.65 -8.39
C ILE A 111 -8.16 10.81 -9.38
N ASP A 112 -7.46 10.02 -10.18
CA ASP A 112 -8.05 9.16 -11.18
C ASP A 112 -7.79 7.67 -10.90
N GLU A 113 -8.78 6.82 -11.12
CA GLU A 113 -8.57 5.39 -11.28
C GLU A 113 -8.57 5.07 -12.77
N VAL A 114 -7.43 4.59 -13.28
CA VAL A 114 -7.26 4.26 -14.70
C VAL A 114 -7.06 2.76 -14.90
N THR A 115 -7.62 2.24 -15.98
CA THR A 115 -7.38 0.87 -16.42
C THR A 115 -6.00 0.72 -17.04
N GLU A 116 -5.54 -0.52 -17.28
CA GLU A 116 -4.28 -0.81 -17.93
C GLU A 116 -4.12 -0.09 -19.29
N ASN A 117 -5.21 0.09 -20.04
CA ASN A 117 -5.19 0.80 -21.32
C ASN A 117 -5.37 2.32 -21.21
N GLY A 118 -5.29 2.88 -20.01
CA GLY A 118 -5.34 4.32 -19.75
C GLY A 118 -6.75 4.93 -19.73
N THR A 119 -7.81 4.13 -19.69
CA THR A 119 -9.18 4.65 -19.58
C THR A 119 -9.48 5.03 -18.12
N VAL A 120 -9.91 6.27 -17.87
CA VAL A 120 -10.41 6.70 -16.56
C VAL A 120 -11.76 6.06 -16.31
N VAL A 121 -11.87 5.32 -15.18
CA VAL A 121 -13.10 4.62 -14.76
C VAL A 121 -13.71 5.21 -13.49
N TRP A 122 -12.95 6.01 -12.76
CA TRP A 122 -13.39 6.78 -11.62
C TRP A 122 -12.50 8.02 -11.48
N ASP A 123 -13.07 9.13 -11.08
CA ASP A 123 -12.35 10.39 -10.87
C ASP A 123 -12.86 11.13 -9.63
N TYR A 124 -11.98 11.92 -9.04
CA TYR A 124 -12.27 12.89 -8.00
C TYR A 124 -11.50 14.17 -8.28
N SER A 125 -12.18 15.32 -8.26
CA SER A 125 -11.56 16.64 -8.33
C SER A 125 -11.81 17.40 -7.04
N HIS A 126 -10.75 17.95 -6.44
CA HIS A 126 -10.89 18.75 -5.23
C HIS A 126 -11.66 20.04 -5.51
N PRO A 127 -12.73 20.38 -4.75
CA PRO A 127 -13.63 21.50 -5.04
C PRO A 127 -13.02 22.88 -4.80
N GLY A 128 -11.81 22.98 -4.27
CA GLY A 128 -11.14 24.26 -3.95
C GLY A 128 -10.18 24.71 -5.05
N ASN A 129 -10.11 26.01 -5.31
CA ASN A 129 -9.10 26.58 -6.18
C ASN A 129 -7.70 26.44 -5.54
N ASN A 130 -6.70 25.97 -6.30
CA ASN A 130 -5.32 25.70 -5.86
C ASN A 130 -5.22 24.62 -4.75
N ALA A 131 -6.02 23.59 -4.84
CA ALA A 131 -5.88 22.43 -3.97
C ALA A 131 -4.78 21.51 -4.51
N ASN A 132 -3.74 21.30 -3.73
CA ASN A 132 -2.70 20.34 -4.05
C ASN A 132 -2.93 19.07 -3.22
N ILE A 133 -3.10 17.93 -3.88
CA ILE A 133 -3.15 16.63 -3.24
C ILE A 133 -1.82 15.94 -3.48
N ALA A 134 -1.01 15.84 -2.43
CA ALA A 134 0.34 15.30 -2.56
C ALA A 134 0.36 13.83 -3.01
N ARG A 135 -0.56 13.02 -2.47
CA ARG A 135 -0.71 11.59 -2.75
C ARG A 135 -2.03 11.09 -2.19
N SER A 136 -2.64 10.13 -2.86
CA SER A 136 -3.83 9.42 -2.39
C SER A 136 -3.60 7.91 -2.37
N GLN A 137 -4.33 7.21 -1.52
CA GLN A 137 -4.41 5.74 -1.49
C GLN A 137 -5.87 5.33 -1.35
N LYS A 138 -6.21 4.17 -1.90
CA LYS A 138 -7.54 3.57 -1.81
C LYS A 138 -7.45 2.31 -0.97
N TYR A 139 -8.32 2.20 0.00
CA TYR A 139 -8.42 1.07 0.91
C TYR A 139 -9.77 0.38 0.72
N SER A 140 -9.85 -0.92 1.03
CA SER A 140 -11.13 -1.62 1.12
C SER A 140 -12.00 -1.02 2.21
N ILE A 141 -13.32 -1.19 2.11
CA ILE A 141 -14.27 -0.63 3.09
C ILE A 141 -14.07 -1.23 4.48
N ASP A 142 -13.58 -2.46 4.53
CA ASP A 142 -13.27 -3.23 5.74
C ASP A 142 -11.82 -3.04 6.24
N TYR A 143 -11.04 -2.14 5.60
CA TYR A 143 -9.65 -1.88 5.98
C TYR A 143 -9.53 -1.45 7.45
N PHE A 144 -10.42 -0.59 7.91
CA PHE A 144 -10.43 -0.13 9.30
C PHE A 144 -10.95 -1.20 10.27
N ASP A 145 -11.80 -2.11 9.81
CA ASP A 145 -12.26 -3.24 10.62
C ASP A 145 -11.13 -4.26 10.83
N GLN A 146 -10.20 -4.38 9.86
CA GLN A 146 -8.99 -5.18 9.99
C GLN A 146 -7.89 -4.52 10.86
N ILE A 147 -7.88 -3.18 10.95
CA ILE A 147 -7.00 -2.42 11.85
C ILE A 147 -7.59 -2.34 13.25
N ASN A 148 -8.89 -2.35 13.36
CA ASN A 148 -9.63 -2.57 14.60
C ASN A 148 -9.72 -4.09 14.89
N ASP A 149 -8.57 -4.77 14.91
CA ASP A 149 -8.40 -5.84 15.88
C ASP A 149 -8.54 -5.13 17.23
N GLY A 150 -9.77 -5.03 17.73
CA GLY A 150 -10.11 -4.29 18.92
C GLY A 150 -9.17 -4.70 20.05
N VAL A 151 -9.01 -3.86 21.03
CA VAL A 151 -8.15 -4.17 22.18
C VAL A 151 -8.55 -5.56 22.70
N LEU A 152 -7.61 -6.50 22.69
CA LEU A 152 -7.87 -7.86 23.15
C LEU A 152 -8.55 -7.81 24.54
N GLY A 153 -9.77 -8.28 24.61
CA GLY A 153 -10.60 -8.23 25.83
C GLY A 153 -11.61 -7.07 25.88
N ASP A 154 -11.55 -6.10 24.99
CA ASP A 154 -12.63 -5.10 24.80
C ASP A 154 -13.58 -5.62 23.71
N ILE A 155 -14.54 -6.41 24.14
CA ILE A 155 -15.44 -7.15 23.25
C ILE A 155 -16.67 -6.31 22.88
N ASN A 156 -17.00 -5.31 23.69
CA ASN A 156 -18.13 -4.42 23.41
C ASN A 156 -17.71 -3.15 22.61
N GLY A 157 -16.40 -2.91 22.43
CA GLY A 157 -15.85 -1.80 21.66
C GLY A 157 -15.98 -0.44 22.32
N ASP A 158 -15.98 -0.39 23.68
CA ASP A 158 -16.13 0.87 24.43
C ASP A 158 -14.78 1.45 24.94
N ASP A 159 -13.66 0.86 24.53
CA ASP A 159 -12.28 1.17 24.91
C ASP A 159 -11.98 0.91 26.41
N ILE A 160 -12.83 0.16 27.12
CA ILE A 160 -12.68 -0.10 28.56
C ILE A 160 -12.84 -1.59 28.84
N ILE A 161 -11.78 -2.32 29.13
CA ILE A 161 -11.87 -3.73 29.54
C ILE A 161 -12.46 -3.83 30.94
N ASN A 162 -13.72 -4.34 31.03
CA ASN A 162 -14.46 -4.46 32.26
C ASN A 162 -15.47 -5.62 32.25
N ILE A 163 -16.35 -5.68 33.25
CA ILE A 163 -17.33 -6.78 33.38
C ILE A 163 -18.33 -6.85 32.21
N LEU A 164 -18.56 -5.77 31.46
CA LEU A 164 -19.47 -5.76 30.31
C LEU A 164 -18.91 -6.60 29.18
N ASP A 165 -17.58 -6.66 29.05
CA ASP A 165 -16.90 -7.51 28.06
C ASP A 165 -17.05 -8.99 28.39
N ILE A 166 -17.03 -9.33 29.68
CA ILE A 166 -17.31 -10.72 30.09
C ILE A 166 -18.74 -11.11 29.67
N VAL A 167 -19.71 -10.22 29.83
CA VAL A 167 -21.08 -10.48 29.37
C VAL A 167 -21.17 -10.64 27.87
N SER A 168 -20.46 -9.79 27.12
CA SER A 168 -20.36 -9.87 25.66
C SER A 168 -19.71 -11.18 25.22
N LEU A 169 -18.60 -11.57 25.83
CA LEU A 169 -17.90 -12.85 25.58
C LEU A 169 -18.78 -14.07 25.85
N ILE A 170 -19.53 -14.07 26.95
CA ILE A 170 -20.48 -15.13 27.27
C ILE A 170 -21.53 -15.28 26.15
N ASN A 171 -22.05 -14.16 25.63
CA ASN A 171 -23.02 -14.19 24.54
C ASN A 171 -22.42 -14.75 23.25
N LEU A 172 -21.18 -14.41 22.91
CA LEU A 172 -20.46 -14.97 21.76
C LEU A 172 -20.28 -16.48 21.89
N VAL A 173 -19.81 -16.95 23.05
CA VAL A 173 -19.66 -18.38 23.35
C VAL A 173 -21.00 -19.14 23.23
N LEU A 174 -22.08 -18.59 23.78
CA LEU A 174 -23.42 -19.20 23.72
C LEU A 174 -24.02 -19.21 22.30
N SER A 175 -23.72 -18.21 21.50
CA SER A 175 -24.17 -18.11 20.10
C SER A 175 -23.28 -18.84 19.11
N ASN A 176 -22.14 -19.39 19.57
CA ASN A 176 -21.13 -20.05 18.74
C ASN A 176 -20.59 -19.13 17.63
N GLN A 177 -20.45 -17.84 17.93
CA GLN A 177 -19.85 -16.83 17.04
C GLN A 177 -18.40 -16.62 17.45
N TYR A 178 -17.50 -16.53 16.46
CA TYR A 178 -16.08 -16.28 16.69
C TYR A 178 -15.78 -14.80 16.49
N GLU A 179 -15.00 -14.22 17.38
CA GLU A 179 -14.45 -12.89 17.32
C GLU A 179 -13.02 -12.91 17.87
N SER A 180 -12.06 -12.34 17.15
CA SER A 180 -10.63 -12.42 17.52
C SER A 180 -10.30 -11.69 18.81
N THR A 181 -10.98 -10.57 19.10
CA THR A 181 -10.82 -9.82 20.36
C THR A 181 -11.29 -10.56 21.60
N ALA A 182 -12.07 -11.60 21.39
CA ALA A 182 -12.65 -12.43 22.43
C ALA A 182 -11.84 -13.72 22.68
N ASP A 183 -10.93 -14.11 21.77
CA ASP A 183 -10.01 -15.24 21.90
C ASP A 183 -8.78 -14.82 22.73
N ILE A 184 -8.98 -14.80 24.06
CA ILE A 184 -8.01 -14.22 24.99
C ILE A 184 -6.75 -15.06 25.14
N ASN A 185 -6.86 -16.37 24.88
CA ASN A 185 -5.75 -17.31 25.00
C ASN A 185 -5.10 -17.67 23.66
N ASP A 186 -5.63 -17.12 22.53
CA ASP A 186 -5.14 -17.29 21.16
C ASP A 186 -5.06 -18.77 20.73
N ASP A 187 -6.06 -19.59 21.14
CA ASP A 187 -6.14 -21.00 20.76
C ASP A 187 -7.07 -21.26 19.54
N GLY A 188 -7.69 -20.20 18.99
CA GLY A 188 -8.61 -20.27 17.85
C GLY A 188 -10.01 -20.77 18.19
N ILE A 189 -10.35 -20.92 19.48
CA ILE A 189 -11.64 -21.47 19.92
C ILE A 189 -12.23 -20.62 21.04
N LEU A 190 -13.34 -19.92 20.78
CA LEU A 190 -14.06 -19.22 21.83
C LEU A 190 -14.78 -20.18 22.78
N ASN A 191 -14.36 -20.18 24.06
CA ASN A 191 -14.89 -21.08 25.06
C ASN A 191 -14.75 -20.51 26.50
N ILE A 192 -15.00 -21.36 27.50
CA ILE A 192 -14.93 -20.94 28.92
C ILE A 192 -13.53 -20.51 29.36
N LEU A 193 -12.46 -20.96 28.68
CA LEU A 193 -11.08 -20.60 29.04
C LEU A 193 -10.81 -19.13 28.74
N ASP A 194 -11.42 -18.57 27.68
CA ASP A 194 -11.32 -17.14 27.35
C ASP A 194 -12.02 -16.28 28.41
N ILE A 195 -13.20 -16.73 28.86
CA ILE A 195 -13.92 -16.06 29.94
C ILE A 195 -13.08 -16.00 31.22
N VAL A 196 -12.43 -17.11 31.59
CA VAL A 196 -11.54 -17.16 32.76
C VAL A 196 -10.32 -16.27 32.56
N SER A 197 -9.75 -16.24 31.37
CA SER A 197 -8.60 -15.41 31.04
C SER A 197 -8.96 -13.93 31.12
N LEU A 198 -10.11 -13.51 30.57
CA LEU A 198 -10.60 -12.14 30.64
C LEU A 198 -10.88 -11.69 32.09
N VAL A 199 -11.52 -12.56 32.89
CA VAL A 199 -11.72 -12.30 34.34
C VAL A 199 -10.37 -12.05 35.04
N ASN A 200 -9.34 -12.85 34.73
CA ASN A 200 -8.02 -12.64 35.32
C ASN A 200 -7.38 -11.32 34.90
N ILE A 201 -7.56 -10.88 33.65
CA ILE A 201 -7.09 -9.56 33.20
C ILE A 201 -7.76 -8.46 33.99
N ILE A 202 -9.09 -8.50 34.12
CA ILE A 202 -9.87 -7.47 34.83
C ILE A 202 -9.52 -7.38 36.31
N LEU A 203 -9.23 -8.51 36.95
CA LEU A 203 -8.89 -8.55 38.38
C LEU A 203 -7.46 -8.09 38.71
N ASN A 204 -6.57 -8.07 37.70
CA ASN A 204 -5.16 -7.71 37.86
C ASN A 204 -4.81 -6.32 37.28
N ASN A 205 -5.77 -5.61 36.69
CA ASN A 205 -5.67 -4.20 36.29
C ASN A 205 -6.20 -3.30 37.42
#